data_e131f39659fb93be3030a08084ca2a4b
#
_entry.id   e131f39659fb93be3030a08084ca2a4b
#
_cell.length_a   1.000
_cell.length_b   1.000
_cell.length_c   1.000
_cell.angle_alpha   90.00
_cell.angle_beta   90.00
_cell.angle_gamma   90.00
#
_symmetry.space_group_name_H-M   'P 1'
#
loop_
_entity.id
_entity.type
_entity.pdbx_description
1 polymer ?
#
loop_
_entity_poly.entity_id
_entity_poly.type
_entity_poly.pdbx_seq_one_letter_code
_entity_poly.pdbx_strand_id
1 'polypeptide(L)'
;MPMKMGWRWYGEGNDPITLNDIKQIPGVTSIVWALHNKMPGEIWEIDEIQKVADQIHAYGFDMDVVESVNVHDDIKIGLPTRDKYIENYKQCIRNLSKFGVKVICYNFMPIFDWTRTDLFHPVGDGSTALFYEKDKIKGDYKSMAEYIMSFTEKYNMTFPGWEPERMAKLDELFKAYAPVTKEKLWENLKYFLEALMPTCRECDIKMAIHMDDPPWDIFGLPRLLVDAESIDRFLSMVDDEYNCLTLCSGSLNANPNNNVAEIVRKHCDRIAFAHIRNIHHFPNGDFSEAAHRDCCGETGIIEILRAYHDGGYEGYIRPDHGRQLWEEGPGSCRPGYGKYDRALGIQYMLGVWDLLDRLDEEKKKG
;
A
#
# COMPACT_ATOMS: atom_id res chain seq x y z
N MET A 1 -18.69 9.35 11.73
CA MET A 1 -17.23 9.16 11.52
C MET A 1 -16.84 9.81 10.22
N PRO A 2 -15.92 10.75 10.19
CA PRO A 2 -15.49 11.40 8.94
C PRO A 2 -14.62 10.49 8.08
N MET A 3 -13.75 9.66 8.67
CA MET A 3 -12.90 8.73 7.92
C MET A 3 -13.67 7.52 7.36
N LYS A 4 -13.26 7.02 6.19
CA LYS A 4 -13.84 5.86 5.54
C LYS A 4 -12.97 4.62 5.78
N MET A 5 -13.49 3.62 6.53
CA MET A 5 -12.81 2.37 6.80
C MET A 5 -12.87 1.45 5.59
N GLY A 6 -11.72 1.11 5.04
CA GLY A 6 -11.56 0.27 3.87
C GLY A 6 -11.07 -1.15 4.18
N TRP A 7 -11.32 -2.05 3.24
CA TRP A 7 -10.78 -3.40 3.20
C TRP A 7 -10.12 -3.69 1.85
N ARG A 8 -8.88 -4.14 1.86
CA ARG A 8 -8.19 -4.59 0.63
C ARG A 8 -8.72 -5.95 0.22
N TRP A 9 -9.34 -6.01 -0.97
CA TRP A 9 -9.85 -7.22 -1.60
C TRP A 9 -9.18 -7.46 -2.95
N TYR A 10 -8.77 -8.69 -3.20
CA TYR A 10 -7.99 -9.07 -4.38
C TYR A 10 -8.84 -9.66 -5.52
N GLY A 11 -10.17 -9.56 -5.43
CA GLY A 11 -11.07 -10.01 -6.48
C GLY A 11 -11.53 -11.45 -6.34
N GLU A 12 -12.68 -11.75 -6.91
CA GLU A 12 -13.27 -13.08 -6.92
C GLU A 12 -12.35 -14.09 -7.62
N GLY A 13 -12.15 -15.26 -6.99
CA GLY A 13 -11.26 -16.32 -7.48
C GLY A 13 -9.77 -16.07 -7.23
N ASN A 14 -9.36 -14.85 -6.86
CA ASN A 14 -8.00 -14.48 -6.51
C ASN A 14 -7.83 -14.15 -5.01
N ASP A 15 -8.90 -13.80 -4.31
CA ASP A 15 -8.93 -13.63 -2.86
C ASP A 15 -9.74 -14.76 -2.22
N PRO A 16 -9.18 -15.50 -1.25
CA PRO A 16 -9.96 -16.49 -0.50
C PRO A 16 -11.02 -15.84 0.41
N ILE A 17 -10.90 -14.53 0.70
CA ILE A 17 -11.86 -13.78 1.52
C ILE A 17 -12.92 -13.18 0.59
N THR A 18 -14.18 -13.52 0.84
CA THR A 18 -15.30 -13.06 0.01
C THR A 18 -15.83 -11.70 0.46
N LEU A 19 -16.52 -10.99 -0.45
CA LEU A 19 -17.24 -9.75 -0.09
C LEU A 19 -18.29 -10.00 0.99
N ASN A 20 -18.87 -11.22 1.06
CA ASN A 20 -19.77 -11.60 2.13
C ASN A 20 -19.08 -11.72 3.49
N ASP A 21 -17.84 -12.20 3.55
CA ASP A 21 -17.06 -12.20 4.80
C ASP A 21 -16.78 -10.76 5.25
N ILE A 22 -16.37 -9.90 4.31
CA ILE A 22 -16.03 -8.50 4.59
C ILE A 22 -17.27 -7.74 5.11
N LYS A 23 -18.46 -8.02 4.57
CA LYS A 23 -19.70 -7.38 4.99
C LYS A 23 -20.07 -7.66 6.45
N GLN A 24 -19.54 -8.73 7.03
CA GLN A 24 -19.77 -9.09 8.44
C GLN A 24 -18.85 -8.31 9.40
N ILE A 25 -17.90 -7.52 8.90
CA ILE A 25 -16.97 -6.73 9.72
C ILE A 25 -17.61 -5.35 9.95
N PRO A 26 -18.06 -5.03 11.19
CA PRO A 26 -18.71 -3.75 11.46
C PRO A 26 -17.78 -2.57 11.15
N GLY A 27 -18.31 -1.53 10.52
CA GLY A 27 -17.61 -0.28 10.22
C GLY A 27 -16.84 -0.27 8.89
N VAL A 28 -16.69 -1.39 8.19
CA VAL A 28 -16.14 -1.39 6.82
C VAL A 28 -17.18 -0.83 5.86
N THR A 29 -16.82 0.21 5.12
CA THR A 29 -17.71 0.91 4.19
C THR A 29 -17.19 0.91 2.75
N SER A 30 -15.88 0.72 2.55
CA SER A 30 -15.24 0.82 1.24
C SER A 30 -14.37 -0.40 0.94
N ILE A 31 -14.37 -0.82 -0.31
CA ILE A 31 -13.45 -1.85 -0.81
C ILE A 31 -12.30 -1.16 -1.56
N VAL A 32 -11.10 -1.51 -1.15
CA VAL A 32 -9.86 -1.17 -1.85
C VAL A 32 -9.55 -2.30 -2.82
N TRP A 33 -9.48 -2.03 -4.10
CA TRP A 33 -9.49 -3.03 -5.17
C TRP A 33 -8.50 -2.73 -6.30
N ALA A 34 -8.30 -3.67 -7.20
CA ALA A 34 -7.56 -3.48 -8.45
C ALA A 34 -7.95 -4.54 -9.49
N LEU A 35 -7.58 -4.31 -10.76
CA LEU A 35 -7.58 -5.35 -11.80
C LEU A 35 -6.25 -6.10 -11.78
N HIS A 36 -6.25 -7.29 -11.14
CA HIS A 36 -5.02 -8.06 -10.90
C HIS A 36 -4.52 -8.85 -12.12
N ASN A 37 -5.30 -8.89 -13.18
CA ASN A 37 -4.96 -9.50 -14.49
C ASN A 37 -4.28 -8.51 -15.45
N LYS A 38 -4.05 -7.26 -15.03
CA LYS A 38 -3.43 -6.22 -15.85
C LYS A 38 -1.94 -6.10 -15.58
N MET A 39 -1.17 -6.11 -16.65
CA MET A 39 0.26 -5.82 -16.58
C MET A 39 0.49 -4.31 -16.42
N PRO A 40 1.62 -3.90 -15.79
CA PRO A 40 1.98 -2.48 -15.72
C PRO A 40 1.98 -1.83 -17.11
N GLY A 41 1.30 -0.68 -17.22
CA GLY A 41 1.21 0.07 -18.47
C GLY A 41 0.06 -0.33 -19.42
N GLU A 42 -0.73 -1.35 -19.09
CA GLU A 42 -1.96 -1.68 -19.82
C GLU A 42 -3.10 -0.74 -19.41
N ILE A 43 -4.00 -0.48 -20.36
CA ILE A 43 -5.22 0.28 -20.09
C ILE A 43 -6.23 -0.64 -19.41
N TRP A 44 -6.86 -0.13 -18.36
CA TRP A 44 -7.99 -0.77 -17.69
C TRP A 44 -9.27 -0.40 -18.43
N GLU A 45 -9.88 -1.37 -19.09
CA GLU A 45 -11.05 -1.14 -19.93
C GLU A 45 -12.33 -1.00 -19.09
N ILE A 46 -13.28 -0.22 -19.60
CA ILE A 46 -14.50 0.12 -18.87
C ILE A 46 -15.32 -1.12 -18.50
N ASP A 47 -15.42 -2.10 -19.38
CA ASP A 47 -16.18 -3.34 -19.13
C ASP A 47 -15.56 -4.24 -18.08
N GLU A 48 -14.23 -4.19 -17.92
CA GLU A 48 -13.52 -4.92 -16.85
C GLU A 48 -13.73 -4.22 -15.49
N ILE A 49 -13.66 -2.88 -15.47
CA ILE A 49 -13.96 -2.08 -14.27
C ILE A 49 -15.42 -2.29 -13.86
N GLN A 50 -16.36 -2.27 -14.81
CA GLN A 50 -17.78 -2.48 -14.56
C GLN A 50 -18.07 -3.80 -13.87
N LYS A 51 -17.42 -4.89 -14.29
CA LYS A 51 -17.60 -6.22 -13.66
C LYS A 51 -17.24 -6.20 -12.17
N VAL A 52 -16.13 -5.54 -11.81
CA VAL A 52 -15.72 -5.42 -10.41
C VAL A 52 -16.64 -4.47 -9.64
N ALA A 53 -17.07 -3.38 -10.28
CA ALA A 53 -18.01 -2.43 -9.69
C ALA A 53 -19.36 -3.11 -9.35
N ASP A 54 -19.90 -3.90 -10.26
CA ASP A 54 -21.15 -4.64 -10.04
C ASP A 54 -21.04 -5.60 -8.86
N GLN A 55 -19.90 -6.30 -8.72
CA GLN A 55 -19.64 -7.20 -7.60
C GLN A 55 -19.60 -6.44 -6.26
N ILE A 56 -18.83 -5.35 -6.18
CA ILE A 56 -18.65 -4.56 -4.95
C ILE A 56 -19.98 -3.89 -4.53
N HIS A 57 -20.66 -3.25 -5.48
CA HIS A 57 -21.93 -2.55 -5.22
C HIS A 57 -23.06 -3.50 -4.84
N ALA A 58 -23.07 -4.75 -5.33
CA ALA A 58 -24.07 -5.75 -4.93
C ALA A 58 -24.05 -6.06 -3.43
N TYR A 59 -22.92 -5.82 -2.75
CA TYR A 59 -22.79 -5.95 -1.29
C TYR A 59 -22.96 -4.62 -0.55
N GLY A 60 -23.18 -3.50 -1.26
CA GLY A 60 -23.42 -2.18 -0.70
C GLY A 60 -22.17 -1.48 -0.19
N PHE A 61 -21.02 -1.78 -0.77
CA PHE A 61 -19.75 -1.09 -0.50
C PHE A 61 -19.45 0.00 -1.53
N ASP A 62 -18.75 1.06 -1.09
CA ASP A 62 -18.06 2.00 -1.97
C ASP A 62 -16.79 1.36 -2.55
N MET A 63 -16.33 1.89 -3.72
CA MET A 63 -15.12 1.41 -4.40
C MET A 63 -14.14 2.56 -4.74
N ASP A 64 -14.12 3.56 -3.90
CA ASP A 64 -13.46 4.85 -4.12
C ASP A 64 -11.94 4.77 -4.27
N VAL A 65 -11.31 3.70 -3.79
CA VAL A 65 -9.84 3.54 -3.73
C VAL A 65 -9.37 2.37 -4.57
N VAL A 66 -8.46 2.64 -5.49
CA VAL A 66 -7.75 1.62 -6.28
C VAL A 66 -6.33 1.46 -5.75
N GLU A 67 -5.93 0.22 -5.50
CA GLU A 67 -4.58 -0.14 -5.06
C GLU A 67 -4.13 -1.44 -5.75
N SER A 68 -3.33 -1.37 -6.84
CA SER A 68 -2.70 -0.22 -7.47
C SER A 68 -2.96 -0.23 -8.98
N VAL A 69 -2.90 0.94 -9.61
CA VAL A 69 -2.56 1.00 -11.03
C VAL A 69 -1.04 1.01 -11.10
N ASN A 70 -0.44 -0.12 -11.53
CA ASN A 70 1.01 -0.29 -11.49
C ASN A 70 1.72 0.58 -12.52
N VAL A 71 2.78 1.28 -12.09
CA VAL A 71 3.59 2.14 -12.95
C VAL A 71 4.60 1.30 -13.73
N HIS A 72 4.61 1.42 -15.06
CA HIS A 72 5.50 0.67 -15.95
C HIS A 72 6.99 1.03 -15.69
N ASP A 73 7.88 0.05 -15.79
CA ASP A 73 9.32 0.24 -15.53
C ASP A 73 9.95 1.29 -16.46
N ASP A 74 9.50 1.40 -17.72
CA ASP A 74 10.00 2.42 -18.65
C ASP A 74 9.79 3.85 -18.15
N ILE A 75 8.72 4.09 -17.38
CA ILE A 75 8.49 5.39 -16.72
C ILE A 75 9.50 5.61 -15.61
N LYS A 76 9.69 4.60 -14.75
CA LYS A 76 10.63 4.67 -13.62
C LYS A 76 12.07 4.81 -14.09
N ILE A 77 12.46 4.12 -15.17
CA ILE A 77 13.80 4.19 -15.76
C ILE A 77 14.00 5.48 -16.59
N GLY A 78 12.91 6.01 -17.16
CA GLY A 78 12.94 7.20 -18.02
C GLY A 78 13.27 6.89 -19.47
N LEU A 79 12.84 5.73 -19.99
CA LEU A 79 13.04 5.34 -21.39
C LEU A 79 12.16 6.18 -22.35
N PRO A 80 12.52 6.28 -23.65
CA PRO A 80 11.72 7.04 -24.64
C PRO A 80 10.25 6.56 -24.76
N THR A 81 9.99 5.30 -24.46
CA THR A 81 8.66 4.68 -24.47
C THR A 81 7.76 5.09 -23.30
N ARG A 82 8.32 5.79 -22.29
CA ARG A 82 7.57 6.23 -21.09
C ARG A 82 6.33 7.04 -21.42
N ASP A 83 6.36 7.88 -22.45
CA ASP A 83 5.25 8.77 -22.80
C ASP A 83 4.02 7.98 -23.24
N LYS A 84 4.19 6.87 -23.96
CA LYS A 84 3.11 5.94 -24.31
C LYS A 84 2.44 5.38 -23.04
N TYR A 85 3.23 4.94 -22.06
CA TYR A 85 2.71 4.35 -20.83
C TYR A 85 2.08 5.41 -19.92
N ILE A 86 2.55 6.65 -19.96
CA ILE A 86 1.91 7.78 -19.28
C ILE A 86 0.54 8.07 -19.89
N GLU A 87 0.40 8.08 -21.21
CA GLU A 87 -0.91 8.24 -21.86
C GLU A 87 -1.87 7.08 -21.52
N ASN A 88 -1.39 5.86 -21.49
CA ASN A 88 -2.19 4.72 -21.03
C ASN A 88 -2.65 4.90 -19.57
N TYR A 89 -1.76 5.41 -18.70
CA TYR A 89 -2.09 5.71 -17.30
C TYR A 89 -3.17 6.79 -17.18
N LYS A 90 -3.07 7.86 -17.96
CA LYS A 90 -4.11 8.91 -18.05
C LYS A 90 -5.45 8.32 -18.50
N GLN A 91 -5.43 7.39 -19.45
CA GLN A 91 -6.65 6.71 -19.88
C GLN A 91 -7.26 5.85 -18.75
N CYS A 92 -6.43 5.17 -17.94
CA CYS A 92 -6.90 4.47 -16.75
C CYS A 92 -7.57 5.44 -15.77
N ILE A 93 -6.97 6.60 -15.48
CA ILE A 93 -7.56 7.63 -14.61
C ILE A 93 -8.93 8.05 -15.13
N ARG A 94 -9.08 8.36 -16.43
CA ARG A 94 -10.36 8.74 -17.05
C ARG A 94 -11.40 7.61 -17.01
N ASN A 95 -10.97 6.37 -17.16
CA ASN A 95 -11.89 5.24 -17.08
C ASN A 95 -12.36 5.02 -15.63
N LEU A 96 -11.46 5.08 -14.67
CA LEU A 96 -11.76 4.91 -13.25
C LEU A 96 -12.66 6.02 -12.69
N SER A 97 -12.51 7.26 -13.16
CA SER A 97 -13.35 8.38 -12.71
C SER A 97 -14.84 8.19 -13.00
N LYS A 98 -15.19 7.43 -14.07
CA LYS A 98 -16.57 7.12 -14.43
C LYS A 98 -17.28 6.22 -13.42
N PHE A 99 -16.51 5.56 -12.55
CA PHE A 99 -17.00 4.64 -11.51
C PHE A 99 -16.89 5.22 -10.09
N GLY A 100 -16.61 6.52 -9.97
CA GLY A 100 -16.57 7.21 -8.68
C GLY A 100 -15.25 7.03 -7.91
N VAL A 101 -14.22 6.45 -8.51
CA VAL A 101 -12.89 6.34 -7.88
C VAL A 101 -12.35 7.73 -7.56
N LYS A 102 -11.83 7.91 -6.35
CA LYS A 102 -11.30 9.17 -5.82
C LYS A 102 -9.79 9.13 -5.54
N VAL A 103 -9.24 7.95 -5.29
CA VAL A 103 -7.83 7.78 -4.95
C VAL A 103 -7.25 6.61 -5.72
N ILE A 104 -6.10 6.83 -6.36
CA ILE A 104 -5.26 5.79 -6.93
C ILE A 104 -3.98 5.72 -6.10
N CYS A 105 -3.83 4.64 -5.32
CA CYS A 105 -2.56 4.27 -4.70
C CYS A 105 -1.63 3.71 -5.77
N TYR A 106 -0.36 4.11 -5.74
CA TYR A 106 0.65 3.62 -6.68
C TYR A 106 2.04 3.51 -6.02
N ASN A 107 2.87 2.64 -6.58
CA ASN A 107 4.25 2.44 -6.17
C ASN A 107 5.22 2.97 -7.23
N PHE A 108 6.33 3.57 -6.80
CA PHE A 108 7.42 4.00 -7.70
C PHE A 108 8.75 3.32 -7.39
N MET A 109 8.69 2.23 -6.67
CA MET A 109 9.83 1.42 -6.28
C MET A 109 10.43 0.69 -7.50
N PRO A 110 11.77 0.71 -7.69
CA PRO A 110 12.43 -0.08 -8.72
C PRO A 110 12.25 -1.59 -8.47
N ILE A 111 11.85 -2.31 -9.49
CA ILE A 111 11.69 -3.76 -9.58
C ILE A 111 10.70 -4.33 -8.56
N PHE A 112 10.96 -4.23 -7.26
CA PHE A 112 10.15 -4.84 -6.19
C PHE A 112 9.36 -3.79 -5.43
N ASP A 113 8.04 -3.97 -5.32
CA ASP A 113 7.19 -3.05 -4.57
C ASP A 113 7.40 -3.20 -3.06
N TRP A 114 7.28 -4.41 -2.54
CA TRP A 114 7.56 -4.74 -1.15
C TRP A 114 8.51 -5.93 -1.08
N THR A 115 9.23 -6.07 0.02
CA THR A 115 10.24 -7.12 0.17
C THR A 115 10.13 -7.80 1.52
N ARG A 116 9.97 -9.14 1.52
CA ARG A 116 9.98 -9.99 2.70
C ARG A 116 10.79 -11.24 2.42
N THR A 117 11.42 -11.76 3.46
CA THR A 117 12.28 -12.96 3.39
C THR A 117 11.58 -14.22 3.86
N ASP A 118 10.48 -14.08 4.60
CA ASP A 118 9.59 -15.16 5.00
C ASP A 118 8.13 -14.66 4.98
N LEU A 119 7.26 -15.43 4.37
CA LEU A 119 5.85 -15.10 4.20
C LEU A 119 4.97 -15.61 5.35
N PHE A 120 5.46 -16.57 6.14
CA PHE A 120 4.73 -17.19 7.25
C PHE A 120 5.66 -17.48 8.44
N HIS A 121 6.45 -16.49 8.84
CA HIS A 121 7.37 -16.59 9.96
C HIS A 121 6.62 -16.79 11.29
N PRO A 122 6.99 -17.79 12.11
CA PRO A 122 6.36 -18.01 13.41
C PRO A 122 6.61 -16.84 14.40
N VAL A 123 5.55 -16.33 15.03
CA VAL A 123 5.62 -15.17 15.95
C VAL A 123 5.74 -15.58 17.42
N GLY A 124 5.69 -16.89 17.74
CA GLY A 124 5.87 -17.40 19.09
C GLY A 124 4.58 -17.58 19.90
N ASP A 125 3.47 -16.99 19.48
CA ASP A 125 2.12 -17.16 20.06
C ASP A 125 1.26 -18.21 19.30
N GLY A 126 1.87 -18.87 18.32
CA GLY A 126 1.21 -19.83 17.41
C GLY A 126 0.71 -19.20 16.12
N SER A 127 0.73 -17.87 15.98
CA SER A 127 0.46 -17.17 14.72
C SER A 127 1.70 -17.09 13.84
N THR A 128 1.50 -16.70 12.58
CA THR A 128 2.59 -16.39 11.65
C THR A 128 2.44 -14.96 11.11
N ALA A 129 3.54 -14.38 10.64
CA ALA A 129 3.55 -13.04 10.07
C ALA A 129 4.55 -12.94 8.91
N LEU A 130 4.44 -11.89 8.11
CA LEU A 130 5.50 -11.51 7.19
C LEU A 130 6.74 -11.09 7.99
N PHE A 131 7.91 -11.52 7.52
CA PHE A 131 9.19 -11.25 8.17
C PHE A 131 10.22 -10.74 7.18
N TYR A 132 10.98 -9.75 7.60
CA TYR A 132 12.14 -9.21 6.90
C TYR A 132 13.41 -9.54 7.67
N GLU A 133 14.32 -10.29 7.06
CA GLU A 133 15.62 -10.61 7.59
C GLU A 133 16.69 -9.90 6.77
N LYS A 134 17.31 -8.89 7.39
CA LYS A 134 18.25 -7.98 6.73
C LYS A 134 19.46 -8.70 6.12
N ASP A 135 19.95 -9.73 6.79
CA ASP A 135 21.13 -10.46 6.32
C ASP A 135 20.84 -11.32 5.09
N LYS A 136 19.62 -11.79 4.91
CA LYS A 136 19.19 -12.49 3.69
C LYS A 136 19.09 -11.58 2.48
N ILE A 137 18.84 -10.29 2.68
CA ILE A 137 18.69 -9.30 1.58
C ILE A 137 20.05 -8.84 1.04
N LYS A 138 21.17 -9.05 1.75
CA LYS A 138 22.48 -8.47 1.40
C LYS A 138 23.10 -8.99 0.11
N GLY A 139 22.66 -10.10 -0.47
CA GLY A 139 23.45 -10.70 -1.52
C GLY A 139 22.72 -11.29 -2.71
N ASP A 140 21.51 -11.79 -2.59
CA ASP A 140 20.93 -12.61 -3.63
C ASP A 140 19.43 -12.33 -3.86
N TYR A 141 19.16 -11.34 -4.76
CA TYR A 141 17.80 -11.05 -5.20
C TYR A 141 17.14 -12.24 -5.92
N LYS A 142 17.93 -13.16 -6.50
CA LYS A 142 17.38 -14.33 -7.23
C LYS A 142 16.76 -15.32 -6.27
N SER A 143 17.45 -15.68 -5.21
CA SER A 143 16.91 -16.59 -4.19
C SER A 143 15.64 -16.04 -3.55
N MET A 144 15.56 -14.73 -3.31
CA MET A 144 14.34 -14.10 -2.81
C MET A 144 13.22 -14.17 -3.85
N ALA A 145 13.52 -13.84 -5.11
CA ALA A 145 12.54 -13.92 -6.19
C ALA A 145 12.04 -15.35 -6.41
N GLU A 146 12.93 -16.33 -6.44
CA GLU A 146 12.59 -17.75 -6.53
C GLU A 146 11.67 -18.20 -5.38
N TYR A 147 11.95 -17.75 -4.15
CA TYR A 147 11.11 -18.06 -2.99
C TYR A 147 9.68 -17.52 -3.17
N ILE A 148 9.53 -16.23 -3.50
CA ILE A 148 8.22 -15.61 -3.72
C ILE A 148 7.49 -16.24 -4.91
N MET A 149 8.19 -16.50 -6.02
CA MET A 149 7.61 -17.10 -7.21
C MET A 149 7.16 -18.54 -6.97
N SER A 150 7.93 -19.35 -6.25
CA SER A 150 7.54 -20.72 -5.89
C SER A 150 6.25 -20.75 -5.08
N PHE A 151 6.03 -19.75 -4.21
CA PHE A 151 4.79 -19.60 -3.47
C PHE A 151 3.62 -19.23 -4.40
N THR A 152 3.85 -18.26 -5.31
CA THR A 152 2.88 -17.81 -6.30
C THR A 152 2.39 -18.99 -7.16
N GLU A 153 3.30 -19.80 -7.68
CA GLU A 153 2.98 -20.98 -8.48
C GLU A 153 2.22 -22.04 -7.67
N LYS A 154 2.73 -22.37 -6.48
CA LYS A 154 2.17 -23.43 -5.65
C LYS A 154 0.73 -23.18 -5.24
N TYR A 155 0.39 -21.92 -4.95
CA TYR A 155 -0.93 -21.54 -4.41
C TYR A 155 -1.79 -20.75 -5.39
N ASN A 156 -1.33 -20.57 -6.63
CA ASN A 156 -2.01 -19.81 -7.69
C ASN A 156 -2.46 -18.41 -7.21
N MET A 157 -1.54 -17.69 -6.56
CA MET A 157 -1.76 -16.34 -6.04
C MET A 157 -0.82 -15.35 -6.71
N THR A 158 -1.34 -14.31 -7.34
CA THR A 158 -0.52 -13.23 -7.90
C THR A 158 -0.25 -12.15 -6.85
N PHE A 159 0.95 -11.61 -6.81
CA PHE A 159 1.32 -10.47 -5.96
C PHE A 159 1.61 -9.25 -6.83
N PRO A 160 1.02 -8.07 -6.53
CA PRO A 160 1.37 -6.83 -7.20
C PRO A 160 2.88 -6.54 -7.08
N GLY A 161 3.51 -6.18 -8.21
CA GLY A 161 4.95 -5.97 -8.27
C GLY A 161 5.79 -7.25 -8.44
N TRP A 162 5.14 -8.43 -8.42
CA TRP A 162 5.78 -9.74 -8.56
C TRP A 162 5.16 -10.57 -9.69
N GLU A 163 4.75 -9.90 -10.77
CA GLU A 163 4.15 -10.55 -11.93
C GLU A 163 5.14 -11.54 -12.56
N PRO A 164 4.71 -12.81 -12.85
CA PRO A 164 5.60 -13.86 -13.35
C PRO A 164 6.36 -13.47 -14.64
N GLU A 165 5.70 -12.80 -15.57
CA GLU A 165 6.29 -12.37 -16.83
C GLU A 165 7.39 -11.32 -16.62
N ARG A 166 7.25 -10.51 -15.58
CA ARG A 166 8.23 -9.49 -15.19
C ARG A 166 9.39 -10.11 -14.45
N MET A 167 9.11 -11.06 -13.56
CA MET A 167 10.15 -11.80 -12.82
C MET A 167 10.99 -12.71 -13.74
N ALA A 168 10.42 -13.24 -14.84
CA ALA A 168 11.18 -13.96 -15.84
C ALA A 168 12.26 -13.12 -16.54
N LYS A 169 12.15 -11.78 -16.48
CA LYS A 169 13.12 -10.81 -17.06
C LYS A 169 13.95 -10.09 -15.99
N LEU A 170 14.06 -10.66 -14.81
CA LEU A 170 14.65 -10.00 -13.64
C LEU A 170 16.09 -9.49 -13.90
N ASP A 171 16.96 -10.30 -14.53
CA ASP A 171 18.32 -9.90 -14.88
C ASP A 171 18.35 -8.73 -15.90
N GLU A 172 17.41 -8.68 -16.82
CA GLU A 172 17.26 -7.58 -17.79
C GLU A 172 16.82 -6.29 -17.07
N LEU A 173 15.87 -6.41 -16.14
CA LEU A 173 15.42 -5.29 -15.31
C LEU A 173 16.56 -4.73 -14.46
N PHE A 174 17.34 -5.58 -13.77
CA PHE A 174 18.49 -5.10 -13.01
C PHE A 174 19.52 -4.39 -13.89
N LYS A 175 19.80 -4.89 -15.10
CA LYS A 175 20.67 -4.20 -16.06
C LYS A 175 20.10 -2.85 -16.50
N ALA A 176 18.78 -2.78 -16.73
CA ALA A 176 18.11 -1.55 -17.13
C ALA A 176 18.11 -0.49 -16.00
N TYR A 177 17.96 -0.92 -14.74
CA TYR A 177 18.02 -0.02 -13.60
C TYR A 177 19.44 0.35 -13.16
N ALA A 178 20.47 -0.39 -13.55
CA ALA A 178 21.84 -0.13 -13.12
C ALA A 178 22.33 1.34 -13.31
N PRO A 179 21.97 2.06 -14.41
CA PRO A 179 22.34 3.47 -14.58
C PRO A 179 21.40 4.43 -13.85
N VAL A 180 20.30 3.97 -13.22
CA VAL A 180 19.30 4.83 -12.60
C VAL A 180 19.72 5.18 -11.17
N THR A 181 20.31 6.34 -11.01
CA THR A 181 20.65 6.89 -9.68
C THR A 181 19.37 7.31 -8.93
N LYS A 182 19.47 7.50 -7.62
CA LYS A 182 18.38 8.01 -6.79
C LYS A 182 17.86 9.36 -7.32
N GLU A 183 18.75 10.26 -7.73
CA GLU A 183 18.34 11.54 -8.30
C GLU A 183 17.62 11.37 -9.64
N LYS A 184 18.10 10.46 -10.49
CA LYS A 184 17.41 10.17 -11.76
C LYS A 184 16.01 9.58 -11.54
N LEU A 185 15.84 8.76 -10.51
CA LEU A 185 14.54 8.21 -10.16
C LEU A 185 13.58 9.33 -9.68
N TRP A 186 14.07 10.32 -8.90
CA TRP A 186 13.32 11.53 -8.53
C TRP A 186 12.90 12.35 -9.75
N GLU A 187 13.81 12.59 -10.70
CA GLU A 187 13.48 13.29 -11.95
C GLU A 187 12.39 12.57 -12.76
N ASN A 188 12.47 11.24 -12.83
CA ASN A 188 11.49 10.45 -13.57
C ASN A 188 10.12 10.44 -12.86
N LEU A 189 10.10 10.40 -11.54
CA LEU A 189 8.87 10.55 -10.75
C LEU A 189 8.23 11.93 -10.96
N LYS A 190 9.03 12.99 -10.93
CA LYS A 190 8.57 14.35 -11.21
C LYS A 190 7.93 14.45 -12.60
N TYR A 191 8.61 13.95 -13.61
CA TYR A 191 8.12 13.95 -14.99
C TYR A 191 6.78 13.23 -15.13
N PHE A 192 6.65 12.07 -14.48
CA PHE A 192 5.41 11.30 -14.44
C PHE A 192 4.26 12.08 -13.81
N LEU A 193 4.48 12.66 -12.64
CA LEU A 193 3.46 13.41 -11.91
C LEU A 193 3.03 14.68 -12.64
N GLU A 194 3.98 15.49 -13.13
CA GLU A 194 3.67 16.70 -13.89
C GLU A 194 2.80 16.39 -15.12
N ALA A 195 3.06 15.25 -15.78
CA ALA A 195 2.24 14.80 -16.90
C ALA A 195 0.83 14.35 -16.50
N LEU A 196 0.64 13.81 -15.29
CA LEU A 196 -0.66 13.29 -14.82
C LEU A 196 -1.57 14.35 -14.19
N MET A 197 -1.01 15.37 -13.50
CA MET A 197 -1.80 16.34 -12.70
C MET A 197 -2.95 17.01 -13.48
N PRO A 198 -2.82 17.40 -14.76
CA PRO A 198 -3.97 17.92 -15.51
C PRO A 198 -5.13 16.93 -15.61
N THR A 199 -4.84 15.63 -15.84
CA THR A 199 -5.87 14.58 -15.93
C THR A 199 -6.45 14.27 -14.55
N CYS A 200 -5.65 14.31 -13.50
CA CYS A 200 -6.12 14.12 -12.13
C CYS A 200 -7.12 15.19 -11.72
N ARG A 201 -6.84 16.46 -12.02
CA ARG A 201 -7.78 17.58 -11.81
C ARG A 201 -9.06 17.46 -12.66
N GLU A 202 -8.93 17.09 -13.94
CA GLU A 202 -10.07 16.83 -14.83
C GLU A 202 -11.01 15.76 -14.26
N CYS A 203 -10.45 14.71 -13.68
CA CYS A 203 -11.16 13.51 -13.22
C CYS A 203 -11.51 13.52 -11.72
N ASP A 204 -11.06 14.51 -10.95
CA ASP A 204 -11.18 14.58 -9.50
C ASP A 204 -10.65 13.30 -8.82
N ILE A 205 -9.46 12.84 -9.23
CA ILE A 205 -8.78 11.65 -8.68
C ILE A 205 -7.40 12.04 -8.12
N LYS A 206 -7.17 11.74 -6.85
CA LYS A 206 -5.89 11.94 -6.19
C LYS A 206 -4.93 10.78 -6.49
N MET A 207 -3.71 11.11 -6.91
CA MET A 207 -2.59 10.18 -7.00
C MET A 207 -1.90 10.09 -5.66
N ALA A 208 -1.93 8.93 -5.03
CA ALA A 208 -1.41 8.71 -3.69
C ALA A 208 -0.24 7.71 -3.71
N ILE A 209 1.00 8.23 -3.60
CA ILE A 209 2.19 7.36 -3.59
C ILE A 209 2.30 6.59 -2.29
N HIS A 210 2.58 5.29 -2.39
CA HIS A 210 2.88 4.46 -1.23
C HIS A 210 4.33 4.65 -0.77
N MET A 211 4.56 4.60 0.55
CA MET A 211 5.89 4.62 1.14
C MET A 211 6.70 3.40 0.73
N ASP A 212 8.01 3.56 0.57
CA ASP A 212 8.88 2.43 0.23
C ASP A 212 8.90 1.38 1.35
N ASP A 213 8.85 0.10 0.99
CA ASP A 213 8.82 -1.05 1.90
C ASP A 213 9.86 -2.12 1.51
N PRO A 214 10.97 -2.18 2.23
CA PRO A 214 11.41 -1.39 3.37
C PRO A 214 11.87 0.03 2.98
N PRO A 215 11.95 0.97 3.96
CA PRO A 215 12.34 2.36 3.70
C PRO A 215 13.86 2.55 3.65
N TRP A 216 14.56 1.74 2.86
CA TRP A 216 16.00 1.84 2.56
C TRP A 216 16.32 1.11 1.26
N ASP A 217 17.43 1.47 0.65
CA ASP A 217 17.92 0.88 -0.59
C ASP A 217 18.16 -0.63 -0.44
N ILE A 218 17.70 -1.43 -1.41
CA ILE A 218 17.86 -2.90 -1.43
C ILE A 218 18.47 -3.35 -2.74
N PHE A 219 19.38 -4.33 -2.70
CA PHE A 219 20.06 -4.89 -3.89
C PHE A 219 20.70 -3.82 -4.80
N GLY A 220 21.12 -2.68 -4.22
CA GLY A 220 21.63 -1.54 -5.02
C GLY A 220 20.56 -0.71 -5.73
N LEU A 221 19.28 -1.01 -5.53
CA LEU A 221 18.16 -0.25 -6.08
C LEU A 221 17.77 0.88 -5.10
N PRO A 222 17.66 2.14 -5.57
CA PRO A 222 17.33 3.27 -4.72
C PRO A 222 15.87 3.23 -4.28
N ARG A 223 15.60 3.75 -3.08
CA ARG A 223 14.27 4.00 -2.52
C ARG A 223 14.08 5.50 -2.29
N LEU A 224 12.87 6.02 -2.53
CA LEU A 224 12.57 7.46 -2.53
C LEU A 224 11.84 7.92 -1.27
N LEU A 225 10.71 7.30 -0.93
CA LEU A 225 9.82 7.71 0.18
C LEU A 225 10.18 6.91 1.44
N VAL A 226 11.21 7.35 2.17
CA VAL A 226 11.83 6.58 3.25
C VAL A 226 11.76 7.26 4.63
N ASP A 227 11.50 8.58 4.66
CA ASP A 227 11.50 9.42 5.87
C ASP A 227 10.76 10.75 5.64
N ALA A 228 10.69 11.58 6.69
CA ALA A 228 10.03 12.88 6.65
C ALA A 228 10.63 13.84 5.61
N GLU A 229 11.96 13.84 5.45
CA GLU A 229 12.65 14.73 4.50
C GLU A 229 12.31 14.37 3.06
N SER A 230 12.28 13.09 2.74
CA SER A 230 11.89 12.58 1.43
C SER A 230 10.42 12.85 1.11
N ILE A 231 9.53 12.80 2.10
CA ILE A 231 8.13 13.19 1.96
C ILE A 231 8.00 14.69 1.69
N ASP A 232 8.73 15.54 2.42
CA ASP A 232 8.77 16.99 2.16
C ASP A 232 9.24 17.28 0.73
N ARG A 233 10.30 16.61 0.29
CA ARG A 233 10.80 16.71 -1.08
C ARG A 233 9.75 16.32 -2.11
N PHE A 234 9.08 15.19 -1.90
CA PHE A 234 8.06 14.67 -2.79
C PHE A 234 6.89 15.66 -2.96
N LEU A 235 6.35 16.16 -1.87
CA LEU A 235 5.22 17.07 -1.89
C LEU A 235 5.57 18.43 -2.49
N SER A 236 6.78 18.95 -2.20
CA SER A 236 7.25 20.22 -2.76
C SER A 236 7.69 20.14 -4.23
N MET A 237 8.10 18.96 -4.70
CA MET A 237 8.56 18.73 -6.08
C MET A 237 7.44 18.96 -7.11
N VAL A 238 6.21 18.56 -6.76
CA VAL A 238 4.99 18.83 -7.50
C VAL A 238 3.93 19.25 -6.48
N ASP A 239 3.88 20.55 -6.19
CA ASP A 239 2.94 21.10 -5.21
C ASP A 239 1.55 21.25 -5.82
N ASP A 240 0.77 20.19 -5.74
CA ASP A 240 -0.57 20.04 -6.30
C ASP A 240 -1.45 19.24 -5.35
N GLU A 241 -2.68 19.67 -5.14
CA GLU A 241 -3.64 19.01 -4.23
C GLU A 241 -4.01 17.57 -4.64
N TYR A 242 -3.76 17.21 -5.91
CA TYR A 242 -3.95 15.84 -6.42
C TYR A 242 -2.70 14.97 -6.30
N ASN A 243 -1.54 15.54 -5.93
CA ASN A 243 -0.33 14.80 -5.59
C ASN A 243 -0.30 14.51 -4.08
N CYS A 244 -0.68 13.33 -3.67
CA CYS A 244 -0.95 12.93 -2.30
C CYS A 244 -0.13 11.71 -1.87
N LEU A 245 -0.30 11.33 -0.60
CA LEU A 245 0.36 10.20 0.03
C LEU A 245 -0.63 9.06 0.30
N THR A 246 -0.19 7.83 0.05
CA THR A 246 -0.65 6.65 0.75
C THR A 246 0.31 6.42 1.91
N LEU A 247 0.00 6.95 3.09
CA LEU A 247 0.91 6.86 4.23
C LEU A 247 0.77 5.51 4.93
N CYS A 248 1.78 4.67 4.79
CA CYS A 248 1.85 3.37 5.47
C CYS A 248 2.70 3.48 6.74
N SER A 249 2.05 3.32 7.90
CA SER A 249 2.71 3.44 9.19
C SER A 249 3.80 2.40 9.39
N GLY A 250 3.55 1.13 9.01
CA GLY A 250 4.51 0.06 9.18
C GLY A 250 5.70 0.15 8.22
N SER A 251 5.50 0.62 6.97
CA SER A 251 6.61 0.84 6.04
C SER A 251 7.58 1.87 6.57
N LEU A 252 7.08 3.03 7.01
CA LEU A 252 7.93 4.08 7.60
C LEU A 252 8.57 3.65 8.91
N ASN A 253 7.80 3.00 9.79
CA ASN A 253 8.30 2.58 11.09
C ASN A 253 9.30 1.42 11.02
N ALA A 254 9.43 0.71 9.87
CA ALA A 254 10.53 -0.23 9.68
C ALA A 254 11.90 0.44 9.94
N ASN A 255 12.01 1.74 9.69
CA ASN A 255 13.11 2.58 10.20
C ASN A 255 12.71 3.17 11.56
N PRO A 256 13.28 2.70 12.68
CA PRO A 256 12.90 3.17 14.02
C PRO A 256 13.22 4.64 14.30
N ASN A 257 13.96 5.31 13.41
CA ASN A 257 14.22 6.75 13.51
C ASN A 257 13.05 7.62 12.98
N ASN A 258 12.08 7.02 12.29
CA ASN A 258 10.92 7.74 11.79
C ASN A 258 9.86 7.92 12.89
N ASN A 259 9.51 9.17 13.17
CA ASN A 259 8.34 9.48 14.00
C ASN A 259 7.10 9.61 13.10
N VAL A 260 6.39 8.50 12.91
CA VAL A 260 5.26 8.45 11.99
C VAL A 260 4.12 9.37 12.42
N ALA A 261 3.83 9.50 13.72
CA ALA A 261 2.78 10.39 14.22
C ALA A 261 3.08 11.86 13.89
N GLU A 262 4.35 12.30 13.99
CA GLU A 262 4.74 13.66 13.60
C GLU A 262 4.63 13.88 12.08
N ILE A 263 4.97 12.86 11.28
CA ILE A 263 4.78 12.91 9.82
C ILE A 263 3.29 13.08 9.48
N VAL A 264 2.41 12.34 10.16
CA VAL A 264 0.96 12.49 10.01
C VAL A 264 0.50 13.89 10.38
N ARG A 265 0.91 14.43 11.57
CA ARG A 265 0.53 15.79 12.00
C ARG A 265 0.93 16.84 10.98
N LYS A 266 2.10 16.69 10.38
CA LYS A 266 2.64 17.65 9.41
C LYS A 266 1.93 17.62 8.08
N HIS A 267 1.49 16.45 7.62
CA HIS A 267 1.03 16.23 6.24
C HIS A 267 -0.40 15.66 6.13
N CYS A 268 -1.20 15.75 7.20
CA CYS A 268 -2.54 15.16 7.27
C CYS A 268 -3.43 15.55 6.08
N ASP A 269 -3.35 16.80 5.64
CA ASP A 269 -4.09 17.38 4.51
C ASP A 269 -3.66 16.82 3.14
N ARG A 270 -2.47 16.22 3.06
CA ARG A 270 -1.92 15.62 1.84
C ARG A 270 -1.95 14.09 1.87
N ILE A 271 -2.47 13.48 2.92
CA ILE A 271 -2.67 12.02 3.00
C ILE A 271 -4.07 11.70 2.47
N ALA A 272 -4.15 11.11 1.28
CA ALA A 272 -5.42 10.68 0.70
C ALA A 272 -5.83 9.28 1.16
N PHE A 273 -4.86 8.45 1.54
CA PHE A 273 -5.08 7.09 1.97
C PHE A 273 -4.12 6.70 3.10
N ALA A 274 -4.62 6.09 4.15
CA ALA A 274 -3.84 5.68 5.32
C ALA A 274 -3.80 4.16 5.46
N HIS A 275 -2.60 3.60 5.54
CA HIS A 275 -2.37 2.21 5.92
C HIS A 275 -1.90 2.15 7.37
N ILE A 276 -2.69 1.51 8.22
CA ILE A 276 -2.32 1.30 9.62
C ILE A 276 -1.76 -0.10 9.76
N ARG A 277 -0.49 -0.17 10.13
CA ARG A 277 0.25 -1.42 10.31
C ARG A 277 1.19 -1.28 11.49
N ASN A 278 1.14 -2.26 12.38
CA ASN A 278 2.06 -2.36 13.50
C ASN A 278 3.16 -3.37 13.18
N ILE A 279 4.38 -3.08 13.59
CA ILE A 279 5.53 -3.96 13.40
C ILE A 279 6.30 -4.15 14.69
N HIS A 280 7.01 -5.26 14.77
CA HIS A 280 7.96 -5.57 15.85
C HIS A 280 9.38 -5.54 15.30
N HIS A 281 10.26 -4.80 15.98
CA HIS A 281 11.68 -4.69 15.64
C HIS A 281 12.52 -5.72 16.35
N PHE A 282 13.56 -6.18 15.67
CA PHE A 282 14.60 -7.03 16.25
C PHE A 282 15.94 -6.27 16.30
N PRO A 283 16.83 -6.59 17.26
CA PRO A 283 18.07 -5.83 17.50
C PRO A 283 19.02 -5.70 16.30
N ASN A 284 18.98 -6.65 15.37
CA ASN A 284 19.81 -6.67 14.16
C ASN A 284 19.25 -5.86 12.97
N GLY A 285 18.07 -5.25 13.14
CA GLY A 285 17.38 -4.48 12.09
C GLY A 285 16.42 -5.31 11.24
N ASP A 286 16.12 -6.54 11.67
CA ASP A 286 15.01 -7.31 11.15
C ASP A 286 13.69 -6.76 11.71
N PHE A 287 12.57 -7.11 11.06
CA PHE A 287 11.24 -6.78 11.56
C PHE A 287 10.20 -7.80 11.10
N SER A 288 9.12 -7.88 11.86
CA SER A 288 7.92 -8.66 11.50
C SER A 288 6.66 -7.80 11.63
N GLU A 289 5.60 -8.23 10.98
CA GLU A 289 4.28 -7.69 11.27
C GLU A 289 3.84 -8.06 12.70
N ALA A 290 3.09 -7.17 13.35
CA ALA A 290 2.54 -7.36 14.69
C ALA A 290 1.03 -7.11 14.69
N ALA A 291 0.34 -7.56 15.76
CA ALA A 291 -1.07 -7.21 15.95
C ALA A 291 -1.25 -5.69 15.99
N HIS A 292 -2.37 -5.19 15.48
CA HIS A 292 -2.66 -3.75 15.41
C HIS A 292 -2.76 -3.08 16.80
N ARG A 293 -2.98 -3.85 17.87
CA ARG A 293 -2.98 -3.31 19.23
C ARG A 293 -1.62 -2.69 19.56
N ASP A 294 -1.63 -1.45 20.06
CA ASP A 294 -0.44 -0.62 20.27
C ASP A 294 0.70 -1.32 21.03
N CYS A 295 0.38 -2.04 22.11
CA CYS A 295 1.38 -2.74 22.92
C CYS A 295 1.95 -4.03 22.30
N CYS A 296 1.55 -4.39 21.08
CA CYS A 296 2.03 -5.58 20.39
C CYS A 296 3.20 -5.33 19.43
N GLY A 297 3.57 -4.07 19.23
CA GLY A 297 4.70 -3.65 18.38
C GLY A 297 5.16 -2.25 18.75
N GLU A 298 6.01 -1.66 17.94
CA GLU A 298 6.68 -0.38 18.23
C GLU A 298 6.23 0.78 17.32
N THR A 299 5.14 0.61 16.56
CA THR A 299 4.71 1.65 15.59
C THR A 299 4.00 2.84 16.26
N GLY A 300 3.43 2.66 17.45
CA GLY A 300 2.71 3.73 18.14
C GLY A 300 1.35 4.02 17.51
N ILE A 301 0.53 2.99 17.32
CA ILE A 301 -0.76 3.06 16.60
C ILE A 301 -1.72 4.07 17.23
N ILE A 302 -1.79 4.18 18.57
CA ILE A 302 -2.67 5.13 19.26
C ILE A 302 -2.27 6.57 18.90
N GLU A 303 -0.98 6.91 18.96
CA GLU A 303 -0.50 8.26 18.64
C GLU A 303 -0.69 8.62 17.16
N ILE A 304 -0.57 7.65 16.27
CA ILE A 304 -0.84 7.84 14.83
C ILE A 304 -2.33 8.10 14.60
N LEU A 305 -3.22 7.31 15.20
CA LEU A 305 -4.67 7.52 15.08
C LEU A 305 -5.10 8.84 15.69
N ARG A 306 -4.49 9.24 16.82
CA ARG A 306 -4.69 10.57 17.41
C ARG A 306 -4.23 11.68 16.47
N ALA A 307 -3.08 11.53 15.82
CA ALA A 307 -2.59 12.53 14.87
C ALA A 307 -3.55 12.72 13.69
N TYR A 308 -4.13 11.65 13.15
CA TYR A 308 -5.18 11.72 12.13
C TYR A 308 -6.45 12.38 12.66
N HIS A 309 -6.90 12.00 13.86
CA HIS A 309 -8.10 12.56 14.49
C HIS A 309 -7.96 14.05 14.75
N ASP A 310 -6.86 14.47 15.39
CA ASP A 310 -6.56 15.87 15.71
C ASP A 310 -6.39 16.72 14.43
N GLY A 311 -5.90 16.10 13.35
CA GLY A 311 -5.78 16.72 12.02
C GLY A 311 -7.10 16.79 11.23
N GLY A 312 -8.22 16.30 11.78
CA GLY A 312 -9.52 16.28 11.10
C GLY A 312 -9.55 15.39 9.86
N TYR A 313 -8.87 14.26 9.86
CA TYR A 313 -8.76 13.36 8.71
C TYR A 313 -10.11 12.77 8.27
N GLU A 314 -10.48 13.02 7.02
CA GLU A 314 -11.72 12.52 6.39
C GLU A 314 -11.45 11.53 5.24
N GLY A 315 -10.21 11.12 5.06
CA GLY A 315 -9.78 10.22 3.99
C GLY A 315 -10.10 8.75 4.24
N TYR A 316 -9.49 7.91 3.42
CA TYR A 316 -9.64 6.45 3.49
C TYR A 316 -8.57 5.86 4.40
N ILE A 317 -8.96 4.91 5.24
CA ILE A 317 -8.06 4.22 6.16
C ILE A 317 -8.34 2.72 6.13
N ARG A 318 -7.30 1.90 6.21
CA ARG A 318 -7.44 0.45 6.33
C ARG A 318 -6.32 -0.15 7.19
N PRO A 319 -6.57 -1.33 7.81
CA PRO A 319 -5.47 -2.17 8.25
C PRO A 319 -4.66 -2.61 7.01
N ASP A 320 -3.35 -2.54 7.12
CA ASP A 320 -2.46 -3.10 6.09
C ASP A 320 -2.14 -4.56 6.40
N HIS A 321 -0.89 -4.98 6.25
CA HIS A 321 -0.46 -6.32 6.61
C HIS A 321 -0.70 -6.60 8.11
N GLY A 322 -1.10 -7.83 8.40
CA GLY A 322 -1.25 -8.35 9.75
C GLY A 322 -0.70 -9.78 9.82
N ARG A 323 -1.03 -10.45 10.91
CA ARG A 323 -0.65 -11.84 11.16
C ARG A 323 -1.65 -12.79 10.51
N GLN A 324 -1.26 -14.05 10.37
CA GLN A 324 -2.15 -15.15 10.07
C GLN A 324 -2.48 -15.86 11.39
N LEU A 325 -3.77 -15.95 11.70
CA LEU A 325 -4.27 -16.50 12.96
C LEU A 325 -5.00 -17.82 12.71
N TRP A 326 -5.01 -18.67 13.73
CA TRP A 326 -5.80 -19.91 13.80
C TRP A 326 -5.55 -20.83 12.62
N GLU A 327 -6.55 -21.07 11.78
CA GLU A 327 -6.46 -21.93 10.59
C GLU A 327 -5.84 -21.23 9.37
N GLU A 328 -5.49 -19.95 9.46
CA GLU A 328 -4.85 -19.23 8.38
C GLU A 328 -3.39 -19.66 8.21
N GLY A 329 -3.03 -19.96 6.97
CA GLY A 329 -1.68 -20.41 6.63
C GLY A 329 -1.47 -20.47 5.12
N PRO A 330 -0.36 -21.09 4.67
CA PRO A 330 -0.06 -21.23 3.25
C PRO A 330 -1.21 -21.86 2.47
N GLY A 331 -1.75 -21.13 1.48
CA GLY A 331 -2.85 -21.57 0.61
C GLY A 331 -4.25 -21.25 1.11
N SER A 332 -4.44 -20.92 2.40
CA SER A 332 -5.75 -20.55 2.94
C SER A 332 -5.97 -19.03 3.04
N CYS A 333 -4.90 -18.26 3.03
CA CYS A 333 -4.95 -16.80 2.95
C CYS A 333 -3.75 -16.25 2.18
N ARG A 334 -3.83 -14.99 1.77
CA ARG A 334 -2.68 -14.27 1.24
C ARG A 334 -1.72 -13.92 2.38
N PRO A 335 -0.39 -14.07 2.19
CA PRO A 335 0.60 -13.67 3.18
C PRO A 335 0.40 -12.22 3.64
N GLY A 336 0.30 -12.00 4.95
CA GLY A 336 0.03 -10.69 5.53
C GLY A 336 -1.43 -10.22 5.44
N TYR A 337 -2.28 -10.91 4.69
CA TYR A 337 -3.66 -10.50 4.44
C TYR A 337 -4.69 -11.50 4.99
N GLY A 338 -4.41 -12.10 6.14
CA GLY A 338 -5.36 -12.91 6.88
C GLY A 338 -6.64 -12.13 7.22
N LYS A 339 -7.76 -12.83 7.32
CA LYS A 339 -9.07 -12.25 7.61
C LYS A 339 -9.16 -11.75 9.05
N TYR A 340 -8.71 -12.59 9.98
CA TYR A 340 -8.97 -12.37 11.40
C TYR A 340 -8.18 -11.21 11.99
N ASP A 341 -6.87 -11.15 11.78
CA ASP A 341 -6.05 -10.08 12.38
C ASP A 341 -6.40 -8.70 11.81
N ARG A 342 -6.74 -8.64 10.51
CA ARG A 342 -7.23 -7.38 9.90
C ARG A 342 -8.60 -6.98 10.45
N ALA A 343 -9.53 -7.92 10.67
CA ALA A 343 -10.82 -7.62 11.27
C ALA A 343 -10.67 -7.14 12.72
N LEU A 344 -9.81 -7.78 13.52
CA LEU A 344 -9.45 -7.34 14.88
C LEU A 344 -8.79 -5.95 14.84
N GLY A 345 -7.91 -5.69 13.88
CA GLY A 345 -7.28 -4.40 13.66
C GLY A 345 -8.29 -3.29 13.37
N ILE A 346 -9.27 -3.55 12.51
CA ILE A 346 -10.36 -2.60 12.24
C ILE A 346 -11.11 -2.25 13.53
N GLN A 347 -11.54 -3.26 14.31
CA GLN A 347 -12.28 -3.00 15.54
C GLN A 347 -11.45 -2.26 16.58
N TYR A 348 -10.13 -2.53 16.64
CA TYR A 348 -9.24 -1.78 17.51
C TYR A 348 -9.13 -0.30 17.07
N MET A 349 -8.91 -0.03 15.78
CA MET A 349 -8.82 1.33 15.24
C MET A 349 -10.11 2.11 15.46
N LEU A 350 -11.26 1.50 15.18
CA LEU A 350 -12.57 2.11 15.39
C LEU A 350 -12.82 2.40 16.87
N GLY A 351 -12.45 1.48 17.78
CA GLY A 351 -12.60 1.69 19.22
C GLY A 351 -11.71 2.82 19.77
N VAL A 352 -10.49 2.98 19.24
CA VAL A 352 -9.62 4.13 19.57
C VAL A 352 -10.25 5.42 19.05
N TRP A 353 -10.76 5.43 17.81
CA TRP A 353 -11.40 6.61 17.24
C TRP A 353 -12.67 7.03 17.98
N ASP A 354 -13.53 6.08 18.33
CA ASP A 354 -14.73 6.33 19.16
C ASP A 354 -14.38 6.95 20.52
N LEU A 355 -13.27 6.50 21.12
CA LEU A 355 -12.78 7.08 22.38
C LEU A 355 -12.32 8.53 22.18
N LEU A 356 -11.59 8.83 21.12
CA LEU A 356 -11.12 10.19 20.82
C LEU A 356 -12.30 11.14 20.57
N ASP A 357 -13.30 10.71 19.78
CA ASP A 357 -14.55 11.48 19.55
C ASP A 357 -15.24 11.84 20.89
N ARG A 358 -15.37 10.87 21.80
CA ARG A 358 -15.98 11.10 23.15
C ARG A 358 -15.18 12.07 24.00
N LEU A 359 -13.86 11.93 24.04
CA LEU A 359 -12.99 12.83 24.80
C LEU A 359 -13.10 14.28 24.29
N ASP A 360 -13.25 14.46 22.98
CA ASP A 360 -13.46 15.81 22.42
C ASP A 360 -14.85 16.38 22.70
N GLU A 361 -15.88 15.54 22.73
CA GLU A 361 -17.21 15.97 23.18
C GLU A 361 -17.23 16.38 24.67
N GLU A 362 -16.51 15.68 25.52
CA GLU A 362 -16.37 16.00 26.95
C GLU A 362 -15.65 17.35 27.15
N LYS A 363 -14.55 17.59 26.42
CA LYS A 363 -13.85 18.88 26.44
C LYS A 363 -14.72 20.07 26.02
N LYS A 364 -15.64 19.85 25.06
CA LYS A 364 -16.56 20.90 24.57
C LYS A 364 -17.69 21.22 25.57
N LYS A 365 -17.97 20.34 26.53
CA LYS A 365 -19.04 20.48 27.53
C LYS A 365 -18.55 21.04 28.86
N GLY A 366 -17.25 21.03 29.14
CA GLY A 366 -16.59 21.58 30.34
C GLY A 366 -16.05 22.95 30.07
#